data_0e7bb608df15fc275a7f3793a0d28485
#
_entry.id   0e7bb608df15fc275a7f3793a0d28485
#
_cell.length_a   1.000
_cell.length_b   1.000
_cell.length_c   1.000
_cell.angle_alpha   90.00
_cell.angle_beta   90.00
_cell.angle_gamma   90.00
#
_symmetry.space_group_name_H-M   'P 1'
#
loop_
_entity.id
_entity.type
_entity.pdbx_description
1 polymer ?
#
loop_
_entity_poly.entity_id
_entity_poly.type
_entity_poly.pdbx_seq_one_letter_code
_entity_poly.pdbx_strand_id
1 'polypeptide(L)'
;MRSRVISLFWCLAAVTNLGGATYAQNRAELRPPSAFAAISDPQERSRMLFTEAAKVIMNPRCMNCHPASDRPTQGDDMHPHSPAVTRGADGGGVPGNTCGACHMDRNVPIFAGQQTSFQSLPGHSRWGLAPIEMAWEGKSIGEICRQIKDPRRNGGRDLALLHEHLAHDDLVG
;
A
#
# COMPACT_ATOMS: atom_id res chain seq x y z
N MET A 1 -62.24 -26.42 43.35
CA MET A 1 -60.77 -26.46 43.20
C MET A 1 -60.48 -26.34 41.71
N ARG A 2 -60.03 -25.17 41.26
CA ARG A 2 -59.70 -24.88 39.86
C ARG A 2 -58.20 -24.74 39.74
N SER A 3 -57.59 -25.71 39.06
CA SER A 3 -56.14 -25.74 38.77
C SER A 3 -55.83 -24.75 37.65
N ARG A 4 -54.91 -23.82 37.91
CA ARG A 4 -54.39 -22.88 36.87
C ARG A 4 -53.12 -23.48 36.28
N VAL A 5 -53.15 -23.80 34.99
CA VAL A 5 -52.01 -24.19 34.21
C VAL A 5 -51.25 -22.90 33.78
N ILE A 6 -50.04 -22.77 34.26
CA ILE A 6 -49.16 -21.67 33.84
C ILE A 6 -48.39 -22.14 32.61
N SER A 7 -48.72 -21.54 31.46
CA SER A 7 -47.95 -21.75 30.19
C SER A 7 -46.69 -20.89 30.26
N LEU A 8 -45.53 -21.52 30.35
CA LEU A 8 -44.23 -20.84 30.11
C LEU A 8 -44.05 -20.65 28.61
N PHE A 9 -44.09 -19.40 28.19
CA PHE A 9 -43.62 -19.02 26.83
C PHE A 9 -42.08 -19.01 26.84
N TRP A 10 -41.47 -19.90 26.11
CA TRP A 10 -40.06 -19.86 25.77
C TRP A 10 -39.87 -18.87 24.63
N CYS A 11 -39.30 -17.69 24.93
CA CYS A 11 -38.78 -16.81 23.88
C CYS A 11 -37.48 -17.39 23.32
N LEU A 12 -37.55 -18.00 22.16
CA LEU A 12 -36.35 -18.27 21.35
C LEU A 12 -35.81 -16.94 20.86
N ALA A 13 -34.73 -16.47 21.48
CA ALA A 13 -33.95 -15.39 20.91
C ALA A 13 -33.19 -15.92 19.68
N ALA A 14 -33.65 -15.54 18.50
CA ALA A 14 -32.91 -15.76 17.28
C ALA A 14 -31.65 -14.88 17.29
N VAL A 15 -30.51 -15.47 17.59
CA VAL A 15 -29.21 -14.83 17.41
C VAL A 15 -28.97 -14.73 15.91
N THR A 16 -29.30 -13.59 15.32
CA THR A 16 -28.87 -13.25 13.96
C THR A 16 -27.35 -13.05 14.00
N ASN A 17 -26.61 -14.03 13.52
CA ASN A 17 -25.23 -13.87 13.15
C ASN A 17 -25.15 -12.80 12.06
N LEU A 18 -24.87 -11.56 12.46
CA LEU A 18 -24.40 -10.53 11.55
C LEU A 18 -23.04 -11.01 11.08
N GLY A 19 -23.04 -11.69 9.94
CA GLY A 19 -21.83 -12.09 9.24
C GLY A 19 -20.97 -10.86 9.04
N GLY A 20 -19.84 -10.82 9.74
CA GLY A 20 -18.81 -9.84 9.48
C GLY A 20 -18.49 -9.94 7.99
N ALA A 21 -18.76 -8.88 7.25
CA ALA A 21 -18.26 -8.73 5.90
C ALA A 21 -16.75 -8.80 6.00
N THR A 22 -16.19 -9.96 5.70
CA THR A 22 -14.77 -10.08 5.44
C THR A 22 -14.50 -9.19 4.24
N TYR A 23 -13.87 -8.06 4.47
CA TYR A 23 -13.21 -7.30 3.42
C TYR A 23 -12.08 -8.18 2.90
N ALA A 24 -12.43 -9.19 2.13
CA ALA A 24 -11.51 -9.80 1.22
C ALA A 24 -11.19 -8.69 0.21
N GLN A 25 -10.09 -7.98 0.45
CA GLN A 25 -9.52 -7.10 -0.56
C GLN A 25 -9.34 -7.97 -1.78
N ASN A 26 -10.15 -7.67 -2.79
CA ASN A 26 -10.07 -8.27 -4.09
C ASN A 26 -8.69 -7.84 -4.63
N ARG A 27 -7.64 -8.63 -4.35
CA ARG A 27 -6.34 -8.48 -5.00
C ARG A 27 -6.64 -8.72 -6.47
N ALA A 28 -6.92 -7.65 -7.19
CA ALA A 28 -7.13 -7.74 -8.62
C ALA A 28 -5.85 -8.35 -9.19
N GLU A 29 -5.95 -9.62 -9.58
CA GLU A 29 -4.83 -10.33 -10.18
C GLU A 29 -4.35 -9.52 -11.39
N LEU A 30 -3.04 -9.25 -11.43
CA LEU A 30 -2.47 -8.50 -12.52
C LEU A 30 -2.54 -9.35 -13.80
N ARG A 31 -3.05 -8.75 -14.86
CA ARG A 31 -3.03 -9.40 -16.16
C ARG A 31 -1.58 -9.55 -16.65
N PRO A 32 -1.17 -10.71 -17.12
CA PRO A 32 0.18 -10.90 -17.65
C PRO A 32 0.41 -10.03 -18.89
N PRO A 33 1.66 -9.66 -19.21
CA PRO A 33 1.99 -8.86 -20.39
C PRO A 33 1.46 -9.46 -21.70
N SER A 34 1.35 -10.79 -21.78
CA SER A 34 0.78 -11.50 -22.93
C SER A 34 -0.67 -11.15 -23.22
N ALA A 35 -1.46 -10.75 -22.20
CA ALA A 35 -2.85 -10.31 -22.37
C ALA A 35 -2.99 -9.03 -23.22
N PHE A 36 -1.89 -8.32 -23.44
CA PHE A 36 -1.84 -7.08 -24.24
C PHE A 36 -1.15 -7.28 -25.60
N ALA A 37 -0.73 -8.52 -25.93
CA ALA A 37 0.02 -8.79 -27.14
C ALA A 37 -0.77 -8.54 -28.44
N ALA A 38 -2.09 -8.70 -28.40
CA ALA A 38 -2.97 -8.46 -29.55
C ALA A 38 -3.17 -6.98 -29.90
N ILE A 39 -2.75 -6.05 -29.04
CA ILE A 39 -2.82 -4.62 -29.31
C ILE A 39 -1.69 -4.27 -30.29
N SER A 40 -2.05 -3.98 -31.53
CA SER A 40 -1.10 -3.72 -32.62
C SER A 40 -0.42 -2.35 -32.49
N ASP A 41 -1.13 -1.33 -32.01
CA ASP A 41 -0.55 -0.01 -31.78
C ASP A 41 0.39 -0.03 -30.56
N PRO A 42 1.70 0.23 -30.75
CA PRO A 42 2.67 0.22 -29.65
C PRO A 42 2.39 1.24 -28.57
N GLN A 43 1.83 2.39 -28.91
CA GLN A 43 1.52 3.44 -27.93
C GLN A 43 0.32 3.02 -27.07
N GLU A 44 -0.71 2.48 -27.68
CA GLU A 44 -1.86 1.95 -26.97
C GLU A 44 -1.45 0.79 -26.06
N ARG A 45 -0.70 -0.17 -26.59
CA ARG A 45 -0.19 -1.29 -25.80
C ARG A 45 0.63 -0.83 -24.60
N SER A 46 1.51 0.16 -24.80
CA SER A 46 2.33 0.75 -23.72
C SER A 46 1.46 1.41 -22.64
N ARG A 47 0.42 2.15 -23.06
CA ARG A 47 -0.53 2.75 -22.11
C ARG A 47 -1.28 1.70 -21.30
N MET A 48 -1.75 0.65 -21.96
CA MET A 48 -2.49 -0.42 -21.29
C MET A 48 -1.61 -1.22 -20.33
N LEU A 49 -0.36 -1.50 -20.69
CA LEU A 49 0.61 -2.14 -19.81
C LEU A 49 0.90 -1.27 -18.57
N PHE A 50 1.12 0.03 -18.78
CA PHE A 50 1.35 0.94 -17.65
C PHE A 50 0.11 1.09 -16.77
N THR A 51 -1.08 1.11 -17.34
CA THR A 51 -2.33 1.14 -16.57
C THR A 51 -2.46 -0.11 -15.68
N GLU A 52 -2.03 -1.25 -16.17
CA GLU A 52 -2.01 -2.48 -15.38
C GLU A 52 -0.97 -2.41 -14.24
N ALA A 53 0.25 -1.97 -14.55
CA ALA A 53 1.30 -1.76 -13.55
C ALA A 53 0.92 -0.71 -12.49
N ALA A 54 0.14 0.30 -12.88
CA ALA A 54 -0.33 1.35 -11.99
C ALA A 54 -1.21 0.83 -10.84
N LYS A 55 -1.82 -0.34 -10.98
CA LYS A 55 -2.56 -0.98 -9.87
C LYS A 55 -1.65 -1.29 -8.67
N VAL A 56 -0.38 -1.62 -8.94
CA VAL A 56 0.64 -1.83 -7.90
C VAL A 56 1.14 -0.48 -7.39
N ILE A 57 1.49 0.43 -8.29
CA ILE A 57 2.02 1.76 -7.95
C ILE A 57 1.04 2.54 -7.06
N MET A 58 -0.25 2.41 -7.33
CA MET A 58 -1.32 3.06 -6.55
C MET A 58 -1.72 2.30 -5.28
N ASN A 59 -1.07 1.17 -4.99
CA ASN A 59 -1.32 0.45 -3.75
C ASN A 59 -0.83 1.28 -2.55
N PRO A 60 -1.55 1.29 -1.43
CA PRO A 60 -1.13 1.98 -0.21
C PRO A 60 0.30 1.67 0.21
N ARG A 61 0.78 0.45 -0.02
CA ARG A 61 2.18 0.08 0.29
C ARG A 61 3.21 0.97 -0.42
N CYS A 62 2.94 1.34 -1.66
CA CYS A 62 3.80 2.28 -2.40
C CYS A 62 3.48 3.73 -2.02
N MET A 63 2.17 4.05 -1.97
CA MET A 63 1.70 5.42 -1.77
C MET A 63 2.10 5.99 -0.40
N ASN A 64 2.13 5.15 0.64
CA ASN A 64 2.51 5.55 1.99
C ASN A 64 3.95 6.13 2.08
N CYS A 65 4.84 5.67 1.21
CA CYS A 65 6.23 6.16 1.13
C CYS A 65 6.42 7.29 0.10
N HIS A 66 5.40 7.58 -0.71
CA HIS A 66 5.41 8.61 -1.74
C HIS A 66 4.43 9.77 -1.46
N PRO A 67 4.37 10.31 -0.20
CA PRO A 67 3.46 11.39 0.16
C PRO A 67 3.87 12.71 -0.48
N ALA A 68 2.90 13.61 -0.69
CA ALA A 68 3.14 14.96 -1.16
C ALA A 68 3.61 15.93 -0.05
N SER A 69 3.64 15.46 1.19
CA SER A 69 4.04 16.22 2.37
C SER A 69 5.30 15.67 3.02
N ASP A 70 5.76 16.32 4.09
CA ASP A 70 6.86 15.83 4.93
C ASP A 70 6.48 14.63 5.80
N ARG A 71 5.21 14.25 5.82
CA ARG A 71 4.71 13.20 6.70
C ARG A 71 4.35 11.96 5.90
N PRO A 72 4.85 10.79 6.27
CA PRO A 72 4.37 9.53 5.69
C PRO A 72 2.94 9.25 6.15
N THR A 73 2.31 8.39 5.39
CA THR A 73 1.08 7.72 5.79
C THR A 73 1.35 6.26 6.10
N GLN A 74 0.39 5.55 6.69
CA GLN A 74 0.48 4.12 6.96
C GLN A 74 -0.90 3.45 6.83
N GLY A 75 -0.89 2.13 6.75
CA GLY A 75 -2.11 1.34 6.64
C GLY A 75 -2.74 1.36 5.25
N ASP A 76 -3.80 0.58 5.09
CA ASP A 76 -4.53 0.44 3.83
C ASP A 76 -5.36 1.69 3.49
N ASP A 77 -5.73 2.45 4.50
CA ASP A 77 -6.49 3.70 4.41
C ASP A 77 -5.60 4.95 4.32
N MET A 78 -4.27 4.75 4.30
CA MET A 78 -3.27 5.82 4.20
C MET A 78 -3.46 6.92 5.27
N HIS A 79 -3.80 6.54 6.50
CA HIS A 79 -3.90 7.48 7.60
C HIS A 79 -2.51 8.03 8.01
N PRO A 80 -2.44 9.16 8.72
CA PRO A 80 -1.17 9.71 9.19
C PRO A 80 -0.35 8.70 9.99
N HIS A 81 0.94 8.62 9.73
CA HIS A 81 1.84 7.69 10.40
C HIS A 81 1.85 7.89 11.92
N SER A 82 1.74 6.81 12.68
CA SER A 82 1.82 6.81 14.14
C SER A 82 2.95 5.85 14.61
N PRO A 83 3.91 6.34 15.38
CA PRO A 83 4.06 7.70 15.93
C PRO A 83 4.24 8.75 14.83
N ALA A 84 3.93 10.02 15.14
CA ALA A 84 4.14 11.11 14.18
C ALA A 84 5.63 11.28 13.90
N VAL A 85 5.99 11.12 12.63
CA VAL A 85 7.36 11.28 12.12
C VAL A 85 7.37 12.26 10.94
N THR A 86 8.53 12.78 10.60
CA THR A 86 8.71 13.67 9.45
C THR A 86 9.87 13.19 8.60
N ARG A 87 9.85 13.57 7.31
CA ARG A 87 10.82 13.18 6.30
C ARG A 87 12.27 13.43 6.72
N GLY A 88 12.55 14.58 7.35
CA GLY A 88 13.91 15.04 7.55
C GLY A 88 14.60 15.47 6.24
N ALA A 89 15.88 15.84 6.34
CA ALA A 89 16.62 16.38 5.20
C ALA A 89 16.96 15.33 4.12
N ASP A 90 17.13 14.08 4.53
CA ASP A 90 17.58 12.97 3.67
C ASP A 90 16.49 11.90 3.46
N GLY A 91 15.29 12.13 3.97
CA GLY A 91 14.19 11.16 3.92
C GLY A 91 14.19 10.16 5.08
N GLY A 92 15.25 10.08 5.87
CA GLY A 92 15.42 9.10 6.94
C GLY A 92 14.86 9.50 8.30
N GLY A 93 14.09 10.60 8.36
CA GLY A 93 13.56 11.13 9.60
C GLY A 93 14.42 12.26 10.19
N VAL A 94 14.13 12.66 11.42
CA VAL A 94 14.88 13.71 12.12
C VAL A 94 15.69 13.12 13.28
N PRO A 95 16.76 13.81 13.75
CA PRO A 95 17.53 13.37 14.91
C PRO A 95 16.61 13.07 16.11
N GLY A 96 16.78 11.91 16.72
CA GLY A 96 15.96 11.44 17.82
C GLY A 96 14.62 10.78 17.41
N ASN A 97 14.23 10.86 16.14
CA ASN A 97 13.04 10.22 15.60
C ASN A 97 13.28 9.77 14.15
N THR A 98 14.29 8.91 13.98
CA THR A 98 14.66 8.37 12.66
C THR A 98 13.76 7.20 12.27
N CYS A 99 13.51 7.04 10.98
CA CYS A 99 12.72 5.93 10.43
C CYS A 99 13.33 4.57 10.84
N GLY A 100 14.65 4.44 10.75
CA GLY A 100 15.37 3.21 11.09
C GLY A 100 15.30 2.80 12.57
N ALA A 101 14.80 3.67 13.46
CA ALA A 101 14.59 3.30 14.86
C ALA A 101 13.50 2.23 15.03
N CYS A 102 12.51 2.19 14.10
CA CYS A 102 11.42 1.21 14.10
C CYS A 102 11.47 0.31 12.87
N HIS A 103 11.83 0.87 11.71
CA HIS A 103 11.99 0.10 10.48
C HIS A 103 13.39 -0.52 10.44
N MET A 104 13.45 -1.81 10.68
CA MET A 104 14.67 -2.59 10.73
C MET A 104 15.35 -2.66 9.36
N ASP A 105 16.48 -3.39 9.29
CA ASP A 105 17.22 -3.62 8.05
C ASP A 105 16.54 -4.58 7.04
N ARG A 106 15.40 -5.16 7.43
CA ARG A 106 14.59 -6.09 6.63
C ARG A 106 13.14 -6.06 7.06
N ASN A 107 12.27 -6.57 6.20
CA ASN A 107 10.84 -6.75 6.50
C ASN A 107 10.66 -7.65 7.73
N VAL A 108 9.79 -7.23 8.65
CA VAL A 108 9.45 -8.00 9.86
C VAL A 108 7.98 -8.42 9.77
N PRO A 109 7.65 -9.72 9.92
CA PRO A 109 6.27 -10.17 9.88
C PRO A 109 5.39 -9.43 10.89
N ILE A 110 4.21 -9.00 10.47
CA ILE A 110 3.20 -8.41 11.36
C ILE A 110 2.45 -9.57 12.02
N PHE A 111 2.34 -9.52 13.35
CA PHE A 111 1.61 -10.54 14.10
C PHE A 111 0.10 -10.48 13.82
N ALA A 112 -0.55 -11.65 13.85
CA ALA A 112 -1.98 -11.78 13.68
C ALA A 112 -2.76 -10.89 14.66
N GLY A 113 -3.78 -10.18 14.17
CA GLY A 113 -4.63 -9.29 14.96
C GLY A 113 -4.49 -7.80 14.66
N GLN A 114 -3.52 -7.39 13.83
CA GLN A 114 -3.48 -6.03 13.31
C GLN A 114 -4.45 -5.88 12.12
N GLN A 115 -5.18 -4.77 12.11
CA GLN A 115 -6.16 -4.46 11.05
C GLN A 115 -5.45 -3.88 9.80
N THR A 116 -4.69 -4.72 9.11
CA THR A 116 -4.00 -4.33 7.87
C THR A 116 -3.90 -5.51 6.92
N SER A 117 -3.95 -5.25 5.62
CA SER A 117 -3.67 -6.24 4.59
C SER A 117 -2.16 -6.51 4.42
N PHE A 118 -1.32 -5.68 5.01
CA PHE A 118 0.13 -5.85 4.96
C PHE A 118 0.54 -7.04 5.80
N GLN A 119 1.41 -7.87 5.25
CA GLN A 119 1.92 -9.05 5.93
C GLN A 119 3.21 -8.79 6.71
N SER A 120 3.83 -7.65 6.49
CA SER A 120 5.08 -7.25 7.15
C SER A 120 5.14 -5.75 7.41
N LEU A 121 5.79 -5.39 8.54
CA LEU A 121 6.34 -4.06 8.71
C LEU A 121 7.53 -3.95 7.76
N PRO A 122 7.51 -3.01 6.81
CA PRO A 122 8.59 -2.89 5.86
C PRO A 122 9.89 -2.43 6.54
N GLY A 123 11.00 -2.96 6.11
CA GLY A 123 12.33 -2.60 6.60
C GLY A 123 13.36 -2.65 5.50
N HIS A 124 14.39 -1.83 5.64
CA HIS A 124 15.53 -1.77 4.74
C HIS A 124 16.68 -1.07 5.45
N SER A 125 17.93 -1.42 5.15
CA SER A 125 19.11 -0.83 5.78
C SER A 125 19.24 0.70 5.62
N ARG A 126 18.54 1.27 4.63
CA ARG A 126 18.42 2.70 4.37
C ARG A 126 16.96 3.11 4.28
N TRP A 127 16.18 2.72 5.30
CA TRP A 127 14.74 3.03 5.30
C TRP A 127 14.51 4.54 5.36
N GLY A 128 13.66 5.01 4.49
CA GLY A 128 13.27 6.42 4.42
C GLY A 128 12.17 6.68 3.42
N LEU A 129 11.67 7.89 3.41
CA LEU A 129 10.71 8.33 2.40
C LEU A 129 11.41 8.58 1.07
N ALA A 130 10.69 8.31 -0.01
CA ALA A 130 11.11 8.76 -1.33
C ALA A 130 11.31 10.28 -1.34
N PRO A 131 12.26 10.82 -2.12
CA PRO A 131 12.43 12.27 -2.26
C PRO A 131 11.11 12.95 -2.61
N ILE A 132 10.92 14.18 -2.13
CA ILE A 132 9.66 14.92 -2.32
C ILE A 132 9.30 15.11 -3.80
N GLU A 133 10.30 15.18 -4.67
CA GLU A 133 10.15 15.25 -6.12
C GLU A 133 9.49 13.99 -6.69
N MET A 134 9.56 12.87 -5.94
CA MET A 134 8.96 11.59 -6.26
C MET A 134 7.59 11.38 -5.57
N ALA A 135 6.98 12.41 -5.04
CA ALA A 135 5.63 12.30 -4.48
C ALA A 135 4.62 11.83 -5.54
N TRP A 136 3.77 10.86 -5.16
CA TRP A 136 2.71 10.33 -6.03
C TRP A 136 1.30 10.67 -5.53
N GLU A 137 1.18 10.98 -4.26
CA GLU A 137 -0.07 11.42 -3.66
C GLU A 137 -0.68 12.59 -4.47
N GLY A 138 -1.97 12.45 -4.81
CA GLY A 138 -2.71 13.44 -5.61
C GLY A 138 -2.39 13.47 -7.11
N LYS A 139 -1.50 12.60 -7.61
CA LYS A 139 -1.15 12.53 -9.03
C LYS A 139 -1.96 11.48 -9.77
N SER A 140 -2.29 11.78 -11.01
CA SER A 140 -2.80 10.80 -11.95
C SER A 140 -1.70 9.81 -12.37
N ILE A 141 -2.11 8.61 -12.81
CA ILE A 141 -1.18 7.59 -13.31
C ILE A 141 -0.33 8.10 -14.49
N GLY A 142 -0.89 8.99 -15.32
CA GLY A 142 -0.15 9.62 -16.42
C GLY A 142 0.95 10.58 -15.94
N GLU A 143 0.71 11.31 -14.86
CA GLU A 143 1.71 12.16 -14.22
C GLU A 143 2.82 11.34 -13.56
N ILE A 144 2.45 10.27 -12.86
CA ILE A 144 3.40 9.32 -12.28
C ILE A 144 4.26 8.69 -13.39
N CYS A 145 3.66 8.26 -14.51
CA CYS A 145 4.38 7.73 -15.65
C CYS A 145 5.44 8.70 -16.21
N ARG A 146 5.09 9.97 -16.34
CA ARG A 146 6.04 11.01 -16.79
C ARG A 146 7.14 11.24 -15.75
N GLN A 147 6.79 11.25 -14.47
CA GLN A 147 7.71 11.45 -13.36
C GLN A 147 8.74 10.31 -13.27
N ILE A 148 8.29 9.07 -13.34
CA ILE A 148 9.16 7.88 -13.31
C ILE A 148 10.21 7.91 -14.43
N LYS A 149 9.89 8.48 -15.59
CA LYS A 149 10.79 8.59 -16.75
C LYS A 149 11.68 9.84 -16.73
N ASP A 150 11.52 10.74 -15.77
CA ASP A 150 12.34 11.95 -15.64
C ASP A 150 13.41 11.74 -14.55
N PRO A 151 14.70 11.58 -14.89
CA PRO A 151 15.76 11.37 -13.91
C PRO A 151 15.88 12.46 -12.85
N ARG A 152 15.45 13.66 -13.14
CA ARG A 152 15.43 14.77 -12.15
C ARG A 152 14.34 14.61 -11.10
N ARG A 153 13.39 13.70 -11.31
CA ARG A 153 12.21 13.52 -10.49
C ARG A 153 12.01 12.06 -10.03
N ASN A 154 13.00 11.21 -10.25
CA ASN A 154 12.96 9.80 -9.87
C ASN A 154 14.21 9.34 -9.11
N GLY A 155 14.94 10.28 -8.50
CA GLY A 155 16.18 10.01 -7.79
C GLY A 155 17.37 9.67 -8.69
N GLY A 156 17.38 10.17 -9.93
CA GLY A 156 18.46 9.97 -10.88
C GLY A 156 18.48 8.59 -11.55
N ARG A 157 17.41 7.81 -11.42
CA ARG A 157 17.34 6.45 -11.96
C ARG A 157 16.98 6.44 -13.44
N ASP A 158 17.62 5.59 -14.20
CA ASP A 158 17.14 5.16 -15.52
C ASP A 158 16.07 4.05 -15.39
N LEU A 159 15.53 3.62 -16.50
CA LEU A 159 14.48 2.59 -16.49
C LEU A 159 14.98 1.22 -16.00
N ALA A 160 16.27 0.90 -16.18
CA ALA A 160 16.84 -0.35 -15.70
C ALA A 160 16.94 -0.36 -14.17
N LEU A 161 17.42 0.74 -13.58
CA LEU A 161 17.47 0.90 -12.13
C LEU A 161 16.08 0.98 -11.49
N LEU A 162 15.09 1.52 -12.19
CA LEU A 162 13.70 1.51 -11.74
C LEU A 162 13.13 0.10 -11.75
N HIS A 163 13.41 -0.68 -12.79
CA HIS A 163 12.99 -2.07 -12.86
C HIS A 163 13.63 -2.90 -11.75
N GLU A 164 14.91 -2.69 -11.48
CA GLU A 164 15.62 -3.33 -10.37
C GLU A 164 14.98 -3.00 -9.02
N HIS A 165 14.70 -1.72 -8.78
CA HIS A 165 14.00 -1.27 -7.56
C HIS A 165 12.64 -1.92 -7.38
N LEU A 166 11.85 -2.02 -8.45
CA LEU A 166 10.51 -2.62 -8.36
C LEU A 166 10.52 -4.14 -8.27
N ALA A 167 11.57 -4.81 -8.75
CA ALA A 167 11.64 -6.27 -8.82
C ALA A 167 12.39 -6.91 -7.65
N HIS A 168 13.37 -6.22 -7.08
CA HIS A 168 14.32 -6.83 -6.16
C HIS A 168 14.62 -6.01 -4.91
N ASP A 169 14.09 -4.80 -4.79
CA ASP A 169 14.30 -3.99 -3.58
C ASP A 169 13.35 -4.45 -2.47
N ASP A 170 13.90 -4.81 -1.33
CA ASP A 170 13.16 -5.24 -0.14
C ASP A 170 12.17 -4.18 0.38
N LEU A 171 12.35 -2.91 -0.02
CA LEU A 171 11.39 -1.84 0.28
C LEU A 171 10.04 -2.09 -0.37
N VAL A 172 10.03 -2.71 -1.55
CA VAL A 172 8.84 -2.91 -2.38
C VAL A 172 8.22 -4.30 -2.17
N GLY A 173 9.05 -5.30 -1.91
CA GLY A 173 8.68 -6.72 -1.79
C GLY A 173 7.96 -7.14 -0.52
#